data_81cfc599508820813ed27ba3971217cd
#
_entry.id   81cfc599508820813ed27ba3971217cd
#
_cell.length_a   1.000
_cell.length_b   1.000
_cell.length_c   1.000
_cell.angle_alpha   90.00
_cell.angle_beta   90.00
_cell.angle_gamma   90.00
#
_symmetry.space_group_name_H-M   'P 1'
#
loop_
_entity.id
_entity.type
_entity.pdbx_description
1 polymer ?
#
loop_
_entity_poly.entity_id
_entity_poly.type
_entity_poly.pdbx_seq_one_letter_code
_entity_poly.pdbx_strand_id
1 'polypeptide(L)'
;NYLQDLKNHLQHSEDGYRKDKIDENKTDFLIIEDYNTFGLTGDFNQRRGDRYQHFFLTFSKSKSGKDLGRRGQGRNVYWIASHIKAFFGFSIQHDTKTKLLRGIAHAGQTTIDEDNYHPYLSYTVPYEGNESIQNKNETFPVLDEKEINEFVKLTKIERRDQPGLSVVIPYPHERVRLKNLK
;
A
#
# COMPACT_ATOMS: atom_id res chain seq x y z
N ASN A 1 -15.80 -2.53 -1.13
CA ASN A 1 -15.02 -3.59 -0.45
C ASN A 1 -13.59 -3.59 -1.02
N TYR A 2 -12.58 -3.24 -0.20
CA TYR A 2 -11.16 -3.06 -0.61
C TYR A 2 -10.55 -4.21 -1.40
N LEU A 3 -11.02 -5.42 -1.16
CA LEU A 3 -10.48 -6.61 -1.79
C LEU A 3 -11.31 -7.08 -2.98
N GLN A 4 -12.52 -6.57 -3.17
CA GLN A 4 -13.38 -7.04 -4.25
C GLN A 4 -12.88 -6.63 -5.62
N ASP A 5 -12.52 -5.36 -5.78
CA ASP A 5 -11.99 -4.86 -7.04
C ASP A 5 -10.63 -5.50 -7.35
N LEU A 6 -9.77 -5.62 -6.34
CA LEU A 6 -8.51 -6.35 -6.47
C LEU A 6 -8.73 -7.81 -6.86
N LYS A 7 -9.74 -8.47 -6.29
CA LYS A 7 -10.09 -9.85 -6.63
C LYS A 7 -10.42 -9.99 -8.12
N ASN A 8 -11.22 -9.05 -8.67
CA ASN A 8 -11.53 -9.04 -10.09
C ASN A 8 -10.27 -8.96 -10.96
N HIS A 9 -9.36 -8.03 -10.67
CA HIS A 9 -8.08 -7.95 -11.38
C HIS A 9 -7.24 -9.22 -11.24
N LEU A 10 -7.15 -9.78 -10.04
CA LEU A 10 -6.41 -11.02 -9.81
C LEU A 10 -7.02 -12.21 -10.56
N GLN A 11 -8.34 -12.25 -10.78
CA GLN A 11 -8.99 -13.29 -11.57
C GLN A 11 -8.58 -13.27 -13.04
N HIS A 12 -8.26 -12.12 -13.58
CA HIS A 12 -7.83 -11.92 -14.96
C HIS A 12 -6.30 -11.84 -15.12
N SER A 13 -5.54 -11.99 -14.04
CA SER A 13 -4.08 -11.96 -14.05
C SER A 13 -3.50 -13.25 -14.63
N GLU A 14 -2.53 -13.13 -15.54
CA GLU A 14 -1.76 -14.24 -16.10
C GLU A 14 -0.73 -14.81 -15.09
N ASP A 15 -0.32 -14.05 -14.11
CA ASP A 15 0.78 -14.38 -13.19
C ASP A 15 0.43 -15.45 -12.13
N GLY A 16 -0.73 -16.08 -12.20
CA GLY A 16 -1.08 -17.25 -11.37
C GLY A 16 -1.05 -17.01 -9.86
N TYR A 17 -1.22 -15.77 -9.42
CA TYR A 17 -1.30 -15.47 -7.99
C TYR A 17 -2.44 -16.26 -7.34
N ARG A 18 -2.23 -16.63 -6.07
CA ARG A 18 -3.11 -17.51 -5.31
C ARG A 18 -4.51 -16.90 -5.08
N LYS A 19 -5.29 -16.79 -6.14
CA LYS A 19 -6.70 -16.34 -6.12
C LYS A 19 -7.56 -17.21 -5.20
N ASP A 20 -7.21 -18.48 -5.13
CA ASP A 20 -7.81 -19.49 -4.25
C ASP A 20 -7.70 -19.15 -2.75
N LYS A 21 -6.81 -18.22 -2.39
CA LYS A 21 -6.60 -17.79 -1.01
C LYS A 21 -7.48 -16.63 -0.57
N ILE A 22 -8.16 -15.96 -1.51
CA ILE A 22 -9.08 -14.88 -1.15
C ILE A 22 -10.38 -15.49 -0.64
N ASP A 23 -10.52 -15.55 0.67
CA ASP A 23 -11.77 -15.87 1.35
C ASP A 23 -12.49 -14.55 1.69
N GLU A 24 -13.71 -14.40 1.19
CA GLU A 24 -14.53 -13.20 1.43
C GLU A 24 -14.98 -13.06 2.88
N ASN A 25 -15.03 -14.17 3.60
CA ASN A 25 -15.54 -14.21 4.97
C ASN A 25 -14.43 -14.10 6.02
N LYS A 26 -13.17 -14.34 5.64
CA LYS A 26 -12.06 -14.35 6.58
C LYS A 26 -10.77 -13.87 5.93
N THR A 27 -10.20 -12.82 6.47
CA THR A 27 -8.90 -12.30 6.06
C THR A 27 -7.97 -12.24 7.27
N ASP A 28 -6.87 -12.96 7.20
CA ASP A 28 -5.77 -12.80 8.15
C ASP A 28 -4.89 -11.62 7.70
N PHE A 29 -4.41 -10.83 8.66
CA PHE A 29 -3.47 -9.73 8.42
C PHE A 29 -2.19 -9.94 9.22
N LEU A 30 -1.06 -9.62 8.61
CA LEU A 30 0.18 -9.34 9.31
C LEU A 30 0.35 -7.82 9.38
N ILE A 31 0.49 -7.29 10.58
CA ILE A 31 0.63 -5.85 10.83
C ILE A 31 2.03 -5.60 11.38
N ILE A 32 2.72 -4.64 10.77
CA ILE A 32 4.05 -4.18 11.19
C ILE A 32 3.94 -2.71 11.47
N GLU A 33 4.19 -2.28 12.69
CA GLU A 33 4.04 -0.89 13.11
C GLU A 33 5.35 -0.32 13.65
N ASP A 34 5.71 0.84 13.19
CA ASP A 34 6.72 1.70 13.83
C ASP A 34 6.03 2.87 14.53
N TYR A 35 6.56 3.33 15.62
CA TYR A 35 5.99 4.41 16.43
C TYR A 35 7.00 5.51 16.67
N ASN A 36 6.50 6.75 16.82
CA ASN A 36 7.31 7.93 17.09
C ASN A 36 8.39 8.18 16.04
N THR A 37 8.12 7.81 14.81
CA THR A 37 8.92 8.11 13.63
C THR A 37 8.28 9.26 12.85
N PHE A 38 8.92 9.69 11.76
CA PHE A 38 8.37 10.78 10.95
C PHE A 38 7.11 10.39 10.15
N GLY A 39 6.86 9.09 10.01
CA GLY A 39 5.82 8.61 9.11
C GLY A 39 6.13 8.91 7.63
N LEU A 40 5.13 8.80 6.78
CA LEU A 40 5.23 9.07 5.34
C LEU A 40 4.96 10.55 5.07
N THR A 41 5.93 11.40 5.44
CA THR A 41 5.87 12.84 5.22
C THR A 41 6.00 13.20 3.74
N GLY A 42 5.57 14.44 3.40
CA GLY A 42 5.71 15.05 2.09
C GLY A 42 4.41 15.51 1.47
N ASP A 43 4.54 16.24 0.38
CA ASP A 43 3.41 16.72 -0.40
C ASP A 43 2.98 15.66 -1.43
N PHE A 44 1.72 15.27 -1.39
CA PHE A 44 1.15 14.28 -2.32
C PHE A 44 1.11 14.77 -3.76
N ASN A 45 1.17 16.09 -3.98
CA ASN A 45 1.18 16.74 -5.29
C ASN A 45 2.56 16.73 -5.97
N GLN A 46 3.63 16.46 -5.21
CA GLN A 46 4.98 16.50 -5.74
C GLN A 46 5.49 15.11 -6.09
N ARG A 47 6.12 14.97 -7.25
CA ARG A 47 6.67 13.68 -7.74
C ARG A 47 8.05 13.35 -7.20
N ARG A 48 8.70 14.21 -6.44
CA ARG A 48 10.12 14.02 -6.07
C ARG A 48 10.40 14.36 -4.61
N GLY A 49 11.12 13.47 -3.97
CA GLY A 49 11.92 13.80 -2.78
C GLY A 49 11.35 13.33 -1.45
N ASP A 50 10.06 13.08 -1.33
CA ASP A 50 9.42 12.85 -0.05
C ASP A 50 9.29 11.38 0.32
N ARG A 51 9.13 11.08 1.62
CA ARG A 51 9.01 9.72 2.14
C ARG A 51 7.81 8.98 1.57
N TYR A 52 6.68 9.67 1.43
CA TYR A 52 5.47 9.12 0.82
C TYR A 52 5.74 8.66 -0.62
N GLN A 53 6.32 9.54 -1.44
CA GLN A 53 6.65 9.27 -2.83
C GLN A 53 7.63 8.09 -2.95
N HIS A 54 8.65 8.08 -2.10
CA HIS A 54 9.63 7.00 -2.09
C HIS A 54 9.03 5.67 -1.64
N PHE A 55 8.08 5.67 -0.73
CA PHE A 55 7.48 4.46 -0.22
C PHE A 55 6.50 3.84 -1.23
N PHE A 56 5.66 4.62 -1.88
CA PHE A 56 4.61 4.09 -2.76
C PHE A 56 4.92 4.16 -4.25
N LEU A 57 5.62 5.21 -4.72
CA LEU A 57 5.69 5.53 -6.14
C LEU A 57 7.07 5.30 -6.78
N THR A 58 8.15 5.32 -5.99
CA THR A 58 9.49 5.20 -6.55
C THR A 58 9.95 3.76 -6.63
N PHE A 59 9.90 3.16 -7.81
CA PHE A 59 10.47 1.84 -8.07
C PHE A 59 11.96 2.00 -8.44
N SER A 60 12.86 1.31 -7.73
CA SER A 60 14.28 1.10 -8.08
C SER A 60 15.18 2.32 -8.29
N LYS A 61 14.96 3.48 -7.66
CA LYS A 61 15.98 4.54 -7.67
C LYS A 61 16.96 4.36 -6.53
N SER A 62 18.25 4.21 -6.85
CA SER A 62 19.34 4.31 -5.88
C SER A 62 19.42 5.74 -5.38
N LYS A 63 19.28 5.95 -4.06
CA LYS A 63 19.62 7.23 -3.44
C LYS A 63 21.13 7.38 -3.40
N SER A 64 21.66 8.49 -3.91
CA SER A 64 23.00 8.95 -3.62
C SER A 64 22.98 9.62 -2.24
N GLY A 65 23.48 8.95 -1.21
CA GLY A 65 23.55 9.52 0.14
C GLY A 65 23.69 8.46 1.24
N LYS A 66 23.92 8.92 2.46
CA LYS A 66 24.16 8.09 3.65
C LYS A 66 22.92 7.38 4.22
N ASP A 67 21.77 7.47 3.57
CA ASP A 67 20.53 6.84 4.02
C ASP A 67 20.52 5.32 3.82
N LEU A 68 20.06 4.59 4.81
CA LEU A 68 20.06 3.13 4.93
C LEU A 68 19.23 2.37 3.88
N GLY A 69 18.71 3.03 2.85
CA GLY A 69 17.89 2.41 1.81
C GLY A 69 18.53 2.47 0.41
N ARG A 70 19.62 1.74 0.20
CA ARG A 70 20.43 1.86 -1.04
C ARG A 70 19.72 1.47 -2.35
N ARG A 71 18.61 0.73 -2.34
CA ARG A 71 18.01 0.20 -3.59
C ARG A 71 16.48 0.29 -3.69
N GLY A 72 15.77 0.90 -2.74
CA GLY A 72 14.29 0.96 -2.75
C GLY A 72 13.60 -0.41 -2.70
N GLN A 73 14.35 -1.48 -2.39
CA GLN A 73 13.86 -2.86 -2.44
C GLN A 73 13.18 -3.31 -1.13
N GLY A 74 13.34 -2.57 -0.04
CA GLY A 74 12.82 -2.98 1.28
C GLY A 74 11.31 -3.22 1.27
N ARG A 75 10.55 -2.43 0.54
CA ARG A 75 9.09 -2.62 0.43
C ARG A 75 8.67 -3.86 -0.36
N ASN A 76 9.55 -4.41 -1.22
CA ASN A 76 9.25 -5.63 -1.97
C ASN A 76 8.98 -6.80 -1.02
N VAL A 77 9.54 -6.75 0.19
CA VAL A 77 9.29 -7.74 1.24
C VAL A 77 7.80 -7.80 1.57
N TYR A 78 7.09 -6.67 1.58
CA TYR A 78 5.67 -6.63 1.92
C TYR A 78 4.81 -7.33 0.86
N TRP A 79 5.10 -7.12 -0.44
CA TRP A 79 4.40 -7.85 -1.51
C TRP A 79 4.70 -9.34 -1.49
N ILE A 80 5.99 -9.68 -1.31
CA ILE A 80 6.41 -11.09 -1.24
C ILE A 80 5.77 -11.79 -0.05
N ALA A 81 5.55 -11.08 1.05
CA ALA A 81 4.92 -11.63 2.25
C ALA A 81 3.42 -11.92 2.09
N SER A 82 2.76 -11.35 1.09
CA SER A 82 1.33 -11.56 0.81
C SER A 82 1.11 -12.60 -0.29
N HIS A 83 0.20 -13.54 -0.08
CA HIS A 83 -0.25 -14.50 -1.12
C HIS A 83 -0.84 -13.81 -2.34
N ILE A 84 -1.44 -12.64 -2.16
CA ILE A 84 -2.08 -11.84 -3.22
C ILE A 84 -1.24 -10.66 -3.66
N LYS A 85 0.04 -10.61 -3.27
CA LYS A 85 0.99 -9.56 -3.65
C LYS A 85 0.47 -8.14 -3.36
N ALA A 86 -0.20 -7.95 -2.24
CA ALA A 86 -0.76 -6.66 -1.83
C ALA A 86 -0.31 -6.27 -0.42
N PHE A 87 -0.23 -4.98 -0.18
CA PHE A 87 -0.11 -4.42 1.16
C PHE A 87 -0.74 -3.04 1.23
N PHE A 88 -1.08 -2.60 2.45
CA PHE A 88 -1.54 -1.25 2.74
C PHE A 88 -0.54 -0.56 3.67
N GLY A 89 -0.41 0.74 3.52
CA GLY A 89 0.31 1.60 4.45
C GLY A 89 -0.65 2.63 5.04
N PHE A 90 -0.84 2.58 6.35
CA PHE A 90 -1.49 3.64 7.11
C PHE A 90 -0.41 4.43 7.84
N SER A 91 -0.40 5.74 7.68
CA SER A 91 0.61 6.58 8.29
C SER A 91 0.02 7.83 8.92
N ILE A 92 0.64 8.26 10.02
CA ILE A 92 0.41 9.57 10.64
C ILE A 92 1.71 10.36 10.51
N GLN A 93 1.65 11.48 9.81
CA GLN A 93 2.80 12.36 9.61
C GLN A 93 3.19 13.07 10.91
N HIS A 94 4.48 13.16 11.19
CA HIS A 94 4.97 13.79 12.43
C HIS A 94 4.70 15.30 12.47
N ASP A 95 4.91 15.97 11.36
CA ASP A 95 4.83 17.43 11.19
C ASP A 95 3.39 17.93 11.14
N THR A 96 2.60 17.43 10.22
CA THR A 96 1.23 17.88 9.95
C THR A 96 0.16 17.14 10.74
N LYS A 97 0.50 16.01 11.36
CA LYS A 97 -0.46 15.05 11.96
C LYS A 97 -1.49 14.50 10.96
N THR A 98 -1.23 14.68 9.68
CA THR A 98 -2.10 14.15 8.62
C THR A 98 -2.11 12.63 8.67
N LYS A 99 -3.31 12.07 8.75
CA LYS A 99 -3.57 10.63 8.60
C LYS A 99 -3.75 10.32 7.13
N LEU A 100 -3.10 9.28 6.64
CA LEU A 100 -3.21 8.84 5.25
C LEU A 100 -3.22 7.33 5.16
N LEU A 101 -3.99 6.81 4.20
CA LEU A 101 -4.05 5.40 3.88
C LEU A 101 -3.83 5.21 2.38
N ARG A 102 -3.02 4.24 2.01
CA ARG A 102 -2.87 3.80 0.63
C ARG A 102 -2.60 2.31 0.56
N GLY A 103 -3.25 1.63 -0.36
CA GLY A 103 -2.94 0.25 -0.72
C GLY A 103 -2.20 0.19 -2.05
N ILE A 104 -1.41 -0.85 -2.22
CA ILE A 104 -0.77 -1.17 -3.49
C ILE A 104 -0.75 -2.69 -3.68
N ALA A 105 -1.02 -3.14 -4.89
CA ALA A 105 -0.95 -4.53 -5.28
C ALA A 105 -0.17 -4.69 -6.59
N HIS A 106 0.57 -5.79 -6.70
CA HIS A 106 1.18 -6.23 -7.94
C HIS A 106 0.32 -7.35 -8.52
N ALA A 107 -0.63 -7.00 -9.39
CA ALA A 107 -1.58 -7.94 -9.96
C ALA A 107 -1.10 -8.60 -11.26
N GLY A 108 0.09 -8.21 -11.76
CA GLY A 108 0.49 -8.55 -13.12
C GLY A 108 -0.27 -7.72 -14.16
N GLN A 109 0.09 -7.88 -15.42
CA GLN A 109 -0.67 -7.26 -16.50
C GLN A 109 -2.03 -7.94 -16.60
N THR A 110 -3.10 -7.17 -16.64
CA THR A 110 -4.48 -7.69 -16.72
C THR A 110 -5.25 -6.99 -17.81
N THR A 111 -6.12 -7.74 -18.49
CA THR A 111 -7.06 -7.20 -19.47
C THR A 111 -8.46 -7.56 -19.00
N ILE A 112 -9.31 -6.55 -18.79
CA ILE A 112 -10.70 -6.71 -18.38
C ILE A 112 -11.56 -5.89 -19.33
N ASP A 113 -12.55 -6.50 -19.97
CA ASP A 113 -13.46 -5.87 -20.91
C ASP A 113 -12.73 -5.05 -22.01
N GLU A 114 -11.66 -5.63 -22.60
CA GLU A 114 -10.77 -5.03 -23.61
C GLU A 114 -9.84 -3.92 -23.11
N ASP A 115 -9.97 -3.49 -21.86
CA ASP A 115 -9.07 -2.50 -21.22
C ASP A 115 -7.82 -3.18 -20.64
N ASN A 116 -6.66 -2.63 -20.97
CA ASN A 116 -5.37 -3.05 -20.40
C ASN A 116 -5.05 -2.27 -19.14
N TYR A 117 -4.84 -2.97 -18.04
CA TYR A 117 -4.49 -2.39 -16.75
C TYR A 117 -3.01 -2.54 -16.43
N HIS A 118 -2.46 -1.50 -15.81
CA HIS A 118 -1.09 -1.49 -15.33
C HIS A 118 -0.88 -2.59 -14.26
N PRO A 119 0.26 -3.30 -14.26
CA PRO A 119 0.51 -4.38 -13.29
C PRO A 119 0.49 -3.96 -11.82
N TYR A 120 0.64 -2.68 -11.55
CA TYR A 120 0.56 -2.13 -10.19
C TYR A 120 -0.77 -1.40 -10.00
N LEU A 121 -1.62 -1.96 -9.15
CA LEU A 121 -2.90 -1.39 -8.77
C LEU A 121 -2.74 -0.62 -7.45
N SER A 122 -3.40 0.51 -7.33
CA SER A 122 -3.39 1.32 -6.10
C SER A 122 -4.79 1.44 -5.52
N TYR A 123 -4.91 1.22 -4.22
CA TYR A 123 -6.08 1.61 -3.45
C TYR A 123 -5.90 3.04 -2.95
N THR A 124 -6.64 3.95 -3.52
CA THR A 124 -6.53 5.39 -3.32
C THR A 124 -7.84 6.04 -3.72
N VAL A 125 -7.95 7.37 -3.52
CA VAL A 125 -9.03 8.16 -4.13
C VAL A 125 -8.54 8.78 -5.43
N PRO A 126 -9.42 8.93 -6.44
CA PRO A 126 -9.12 9.70 -7.64
C PRO A 126 -8.78 11.15 -7.27
N TYR A 127 -7.81 11.74 -7.95
CA TYR A 127 -7.50 13.15 -7.77
C TYR A 127 -8.47 14.02 -8.57
N GLU A 128 -9.25 14.82 -7.87
CA GLU A 128 -10.12 15.85 -8.43
C GLU A 128 -9.41 17.21 -8.42
N GLY A 129 -8.29 17.34 -9.08
CA GLY A 129 -7.51 18.59 -9.12
C GLY A 129 -7.26 19.10 -10.52
N ASN A 130 -6.75 20.34 -10.63
CA ASN A 130 -6.55 21.06 -11.88
C ASN A 130 -5.85 20.21 -12.95
N GLU A 131 -6.36 20.31 -14.19
CA GLU A 131 -5.94 19.57 -15.39
C GLU A 131 -4.45 19.73 -15.82
N SER A 132 -3.67 20.54 -15.10
CA SER A 132 -2.25 20.77 -15.39
C SER A 132 -1.32 19.61 -14.98
N ILE A 133 -1.81 18.62 -14.25
CA ILE A 133 -1.05 17.40 -13.93
C ILE A 133 -1.34 16.39 -15.04
N GLN A 134 -0.41 16.26 -15.98
CA GLN A 134 -0.53 15.53 -17.25
C GLN A 134 -0.69 13.99 -17.12
N ASN A 135 -0.94 13.43 -15.95
CA ASN A 135 -1.20 12.00 -15.79
C ASN A 135 -2.50 11.77 -15.05
N LYS A 136 -3.53 11.45 -15.81
CA LYS A 136 -4.88 11.04 -15.34
C LYS A 136 -4.89 9.84 -14.39
N ASN A 137 -3.74 9.21 -14.13
CA ASN A 137 -3.59 8.01 -13.29
C ASN A 137 -2.89 8.27 -11.94
N GLU A 138 -2.67 9.53 -11.57
CA GLU A 138 -2.13 9.85 -10.25
C GLU A 138 -3.27 9.90 -9.23
N THR A 139 -3.26 8.89 -8.40
CA THR A 139 -4.22 8.72 -7.33
C THR A 139 -3.61 9.17 -6.00
N PHE A 140 -4.37 9.94 -5.24
CA PHE A 140 -3.98 10.43 -3.92
C PHE A 140 -4.21 9.39 -2.84
N PRO A 141 -3.52 9.49 -1.69
CA PRO A 141 -3.87 8.66 -0.56
C PRO A 141 -5.30 8.98 -0.11
N VAL A 142 -5.94 8.02 0.52
CA VAL A 142 -7.18 8.24 1.25
C VAL A 142 -6.87 9.11 2.46
N LEU A 143 -7.55 10.26 2.57
CA LEU A 143 -7.44 11.21 3.68
C LEU A 143 -8.75 11.30 4.48
N ASP A 144 -9.82 10.68 3.99
CA ASP A 144 -11.11 10.67 4.68
C ASP A 144 -11.00 9.93 6.01
N GLU A 145 -11.26 10.63 7.11
CA GLU A 145 -11.11 10.08 8.45
C GLU A 145 -12.06 8.92 8.73
N LYS A 146 -13.28 8.95 8.17
CA LYS A 146 -14.26 7.89 8.38
C LYS A 146 -13.75 6.60 7.73
N GLU A 147 -13.28 6.68 6.51
CA GLU A 147 -12.74 5.54 5.76
C GLU A 147 -11.48 4.99 6.43
N ILE A 148 -10.57 5.86 6.87
CA ILE A 148 -9.38 5.47 7.64
C ILE A 148 -9.76 4.78 8.93
N ASN A 149 -10.72 5.32 9.69
CA ASN A 149 -11.15 4.73 10.95
C ASN A 149 -11.83 3.36 10.76
N GLU A 150 -12.61 3.19 9.69
CA GLU A 150 -13.16 1.89 9.32
C GLU A 150 -12.06 0.87 9.00
N PHE A 151 -11.05 1.28 8.22
CA PHE A 151 -9.89 0.43 7.92
C PHE A 151 -9.11 0.04 9.18
N VAL A 152 -8.79 1.00 10.04
CA VAL A 152 -8.09 0.77 11.33
C VAL A 152 -8.86 -0.21 12.22
N LYS A 153 -10.19 -0.05 12.30
CA LYS A 153 -11.06 -0.93 13.06
C LYS A 153 -11.08 -2.35 12.49
N LEU A 154 -11.20 -2.47 11.17
CA LEU A 154 -11.23 -3.75 10.46
C LEU A 154 -9.94 -4.53 10.63
N THR A 155 -8.81 -3.86 10.48
CA THR A 155 -7.48 -4.47 10.53
C THR A 155 -6.94 -4.63 11.94
N LYS A 156 -7.54 -3.98 12.93
CA LYS A 156 -7.11 -3.94 14.35
C LYS A 156 -5.71 -3.33 14.53
N ILE A 157 -5.37 -2.33 13.73
CA ILE A 157 -4.16 -1.51 13.93
C ILE A 157 -4.21 -0.88 15.34
N GLU A 158 -3.12 -0.97 16.09
CA GLU A 158 -3.05 -0.45 17.46
C GLU A 158 -2.72 1.04 17.53
N ARG A 159 -2.12 1.59 16.48
CA ARG A 159 -1.79 3.01 16.36
C ARG A 159 -3.00 3.89 16.56
N ARG A 160 -2.86 4.91 17.42
CA ARG A 160 -3.88 5.95 17.67
C ARG A 160 -3.48 7.26 17.01
N ASP A 161 -2.67 8.06 17.70
CA ASP A 161 -2.23 9.39 17.25
C ASP A 161 -0.70 9.53 17.15
N GLN A 162 0.02 8.44 17.45
CA GLN A 162 1.47 8.44 17.37
C GLN A 162 1.92 8.50 15.91
N PRO A 163 2.82 9.43 15.55
CA PRO A 163 3.40 9.47 14.20
C PRO A 163 4.15 8.17 13.86
N GLY A 164 4.14 7.83 12.59
CA GLY A 164 4.82 6.64 12.07
C GLY A 164 4.05 5.94 10.97
N LEU A 165 4.41 4.69 10.69
CA LEU A 165 3.85 3.88 9.62
C LEU A 165 3.37 2.54 10.16
N SER A 166 2.16 2.13 9.77
CA SER A 166 1.63 0.79 9.95
C SER A 166 1.48 0.14 8.57
N VAL A 167 2.20 -0.95 8.35
CA VAL A 167 2.06 -1.75 7.14
C VAL A 167 1.16 -2.94 7.43
N VAL A 168 0.12 -3.10 6.62
CA VAL A 168 -0.86 -4.17 6.72
C VAL A 168 -0.74 -5.08 5.52
N ILE A 169 -0.44 -6.34 5.74
CA ILE A 169 -0.24 -7.36 4.71
C ILE A 169 -1.40 -8.36 4.80
N PRO A 170 -2.35 -8.32 3.85
CA PRO A 170 -3.43 -9.29 3.79
C PRO A 170 -2.93 -10.65 3.31
N TYR A 171 -3.56 -11.71 3.78
CA TYR A 171 -3.24 -13.09 3.42
C TYR A 171 -1.73 -13.40 3.50
N PRO A 172 -1.09 -13.21 4.68
CA PRO A 172 0.35 -13.40 4.81
C PRO A 172 0.73 -14.86 4.57
N HIS A 173 1.89 -15.06 3.93
CA HIS A 173 2.46 -16.40 3.79
C HIS A 173 2.68 -17.07 5.15
N GLU A 174 2.47 -18.37 5.23
CA GLU A 174 2.61 -19.14 6.47
C GLU A 174 4.01 -19.03 7.09
N ARG A 175 5.04 -18.80 6.25
CA ARG A 175 6.44 -18.63 6.68
C ARG A 175 6.68 -17.35 7.46
N VAL A 176 5.84 -16.30 7.27
CA VAL A 176 5.95 -15.01 7.96
C VAL A 176 4.97 -14.85 9.12
N ARG A 177 4.20 -15.89 9.47
CA ARG A 177 3.35 -15.87 10.65
C ARG A 177 4.20 -15.79 11.92
N LEU A 178 3.73 -15.04 12.92
CA LEU A 178 4.44 -14.82 14.20
C LEU A 178 4.92 -16.11 14.90
N LYS A 179 4.27 -17.25 14.65
CA LYS A 179 4.69 -18.56 15.18
C LYS A 179 6.06 -19.01 14.68
N ASN A 180 6.55 -18.43 13.59
CA ASN A 180 7.82 -18.79 12.94
C ASN A 180 8.87 -17.66 13.09
N LEU A 181 8.53 -16.54 13.70
CA LEU A 181 9.45 -15.47 14.06
C LEU A 181 9.99 -15.75 15.49
N LYS A 182 10.96 -16.68 15.59
CA LYS A 182 11.75 -16.92 16.79
C LYS A 182 13.10 -16.27 16.68
#